data_9a094251d5948199eff813b1615b122e
#
_entry.id   9a094251d5948199eff813b1615b122e
#
_cell.length_a   1.000
_cell.length_b   1.000
_cell.length_c   1.000
_cell.angle_alpha   90.00
_cell.angle_beta   90.00
_cell.angle_gamma   90.00
#
_symmetry.space_group_name_H-M   'P 1'
#
loop_
_entity.id
_entity.type
_entity.pdbx_description
1 polymer ?
#
loop_
_entity_poly.entity_id
_entity_poly.type
_entity_poly.pdbx_seq_one_letter_code
_entity_poly.pdbx_strand_id
1 'polypeptide(L)'
;MSYRDRASGTANSALLCDVRVTDFESENVLAGVEFQEKYERLAFENGGGNYCPPKASWGALRDGKAPAVENSLPGFAMQAFREAMPYLGRKLKGFDDDDAVVTAVETRSSSPVRFARDENYEGSIGMQTLHGFYPCGEGAGYAGGITSAAVDGIRVAESIIRRFLPSDM
;
A
#
# COMPACT_ATOMS: atom_id res chain seq x y z
N MET A 1 -0.84 -5.23 -12.42
CA MET A 1 0.27 -4.35 -12.86
C MET A 1 0.05 -3.94 -14.29
N SER A 2 0.40 -2.70 -14.64
CA SER A 2 0.29 -2.21 -16.01
C SER A 2 1.42 -2.77 -16.87
N TYR A 3 1.11 -3.10 -18.12
CA TYR A 3 2.14 -3.43 -19.09
C TYR A 3 2.92 -2.17 -19.48
N ARG A 4 4.19 -2.33 -19.87
CA ARG A 4 5.03 -1.24 -20.37
C ARG A 4 4.44 -0.65 -21.68
N ASP A 5 3.92 -1.52 -22.52
CA ASP A 5 3.28 -1.11 -23.76
C ASP A 5 1.84 -0.65 -23.50
N ARG A 6 1.56 0.61 -23.78
CA ARG A 6 0.22 1.20 -23.67
C ARG A 6 -0.79 0.62 -24.68
N ALA A 7 -0.30 0.03 -25.77
CA ALA A 7 -1.12 -0.63 -26.80
C ALA A 7 -1.41 -2.10 -26.48
N SER A 8 -1.18 -2.55 -25.25
CA SER A 8 -1.41 -3.95 -24.83
C SER A 8 -2.86 -4.41 -24.90
N GLY A 9 -3.81 -3.51 -25.13
CA GLY A 9 -5.25 -3.83 -25.16
C GLY A 9 -5.85 -4.13 -23.79
N THR A 10 -5.09 -3.96 -22.71
CA THR A 10 -5.55 -4.20 -21.34
C THR A 10 -5.45 -2.92 -20.51
N ALA A 11 -6.44 -2.70 -19.65
CA ALA A 11 -6.42 -1.68 -18.61
C ALA A 11 -6.50 -2.34 -17.24
N ASN A 12 -6.00 -1.67 -16.23
CA ASN A 12 -6.14 -2.09 -14.83
C ASN A 12 -6.35 -0.89 -13.92
N SER A 13 -6.89 -1.16 -12.74
CA SER A 13 -7.00 -0.21 -11.65
C SER A 13 -6.86 -0.94 -10.33
N ALA A 14 -6.50 -0.23 -9.28
CA ALA A 14 -6.49 -0.75 -7.92
C ALA A 14 -7.77 -0.33 -7.20
N LEU A 15 -8.37 -1.28 -6.48
CA LEU A 15 -9.36 -1.00 -5.45
C LEU A 15 -8.66 -0.98 -4.11
N LEU A 16 -8.76 0.12 -3.40
CA LEU A 16 -8.16 0.29 -2.09
C LEU A 16 -9.25 0.27 -1.03
N CYS A 17 -8.97 -0.41 0.07
CA CYS A 17 -9.77 -0.38 1.27
C CYS A 17 -8.92 0.25 2.38
N ASP A 18 -9.44 1.30 3.02
CA ASP A 18 -8.76 1.92 4.15
C ASP A 18 -8.69 0.95 5.32
N VAL A 19 -7.49 0.75 5.84
CA VAL A 19 -7.23 -0.01 7.07
C VAL A 19 -6.92 0.97 8.19
N ARG A 20 -7.62 0.86 9.30
CA ARG A 20 -7.49 1.74 10.46
C ARG A 20 -6.72 1.05 11.56
N VAL A 21 -6.19 1.83 12.49
CA VAL A 21 -5.51 1.30 13.69
C VAL A 21 -6.41 0.35 14.49
N THR A 22 -7.72 0.59 14.48
CA THR A 22 -8.73 -0.25 15.13
C THR A 22 -8.94 -1.63 14.45
N ASP A 23 -8.42 -1.81 13.24
CA ASP A 23 -8.54 -3.06 12.49
C ASP A 23 -7.35 -4.01 12.80
N PHE A 24 -6.37 -3.54 13.56
CA PHE A 24 -5.24 -4.35 14.00
C PHE A 24 -5.61 -5.18 15.23
N GLU A 25 -5.07 -6.40 15.28
CA GLU A 25 -5.31 -7.34 16.39
C GLU A 25 -4.45 -7.04 17.65
N SER A 26 -3.65 -5.98 17.60
CA SER A 26 -2.65 -5.63 18.62
C SER A 26 -2.48 -4.12 18.75
N GLU A 27 -2.15 -3.65 19.97
CA GLU A 27 -1.74 -2.26 20.23
C GLU A 27 -0.22 -2.04 20.06
N ASN A 28 0.51 -3.03 19.55
CA ASN A 28 1.93 -2.92 19.29
C ASN A 28 2.18 -1.84 18.22
N VAL A 29 3.27 -1.08 18.39
CA VAL A 29 3.73 -0.07 17.42
C VAL A 29 3.91 -0.65 16.02
N LEU A 30 4.25 -1.94 15.89
CA LEU A 30 4.43 -2.65 14.64
C LEU A 30 3.18 -3.44 14.19
N ALA A 31 2.04 -3.29 14.85
CA ALA A 31 0.82 -4.04 14.51
C ALA A 31 0.41 -3.88 13.04
N GLY A 32 0.60 -2.70 12.45
CA GLY A 32 0.34 -2.46 11.03
C GLY A 32 1.31 -3.20 10.10
N VAL A 33 2.57 -3.38 10.51
CA VAL A 33 3.55 -4.20 9.77
C VAL A 33 3.16 -5.66 9.84
N GLU A 34 2.85 -6.17 11.03
CA GLU A 34 2.40 -7.55 11.26
C GLU A 34 1.14 -7.87 10.44
N PHE A 35 0.21 -6.91 10.37
CA PHE A 35 -0.99 -7.01 9.56
C PHE A 35 -0.67 -7.13 8.05
N GLN A 36 0.22 -6.30 7.51
CA GLN A 36 0.65 -6.39 6.12
C GLN A 36 1.33 -7.73 5.83
N GLU A 37 2.29 -8.13 6.66
CA GLU A 37 3.01 -9.40 6.51
C GLU A 37 2.09 -10.61 6.56
N LYS A 38 1.05 -10.59 7.42
CA LYS A 38 0.03 -11.64 7.49
C LYS A 38 -0.64 -11.85 6.13
N TYR A 39 -1.12 -10.79 5.51
CA TYR A 39 -1.84 -10.90 4.23
C TYR A 39 -0.92 -11.12 3.03
N GLU A 40 0.31 -10.63 3.06
CA GLU A 40 1.34 -10.99 2.08
C GLU A 40 1.64 -12.48 2.10
N ARG A 41 1.80 -13.07 3.28
CA ARG A 41 2.05 -14.51 3.45
C ARG A 41 0.85 -15.33 2.98
N LEU A 42 -0.36 -14.96 3.37
CA LEU A 42 -1.58 -15.63 2.92
C LEU A 42 -1.72 -15.57 1.39
N ALA A 43 -1.41 -14.42 0.76
CA ALA A 43 -1.44 -14.31 -0.69
C ALA A 43 -0.38 -15.18 -1.36
N PHE A 44 0.83 -15.27 -0.79
CA PHE A 44 1.87 -16.16 -1.30
C PHE A 44 1.44 -17.64 -1.24
N GLU A 45 0.90 -18.08 -0.10
CA GLU A 45 0.42 -19.45 0.11
C GLU A 45 -0.75 -19.77 -0.82
N ASN A 46 -1.77 -18.91 -0.85
CA ASN A 46 -2.97 -19.08 -1.69
C ASN A 46 -2.67 -18.93 -3.20
N GLY A 47 -1.59 -18.27 -3.56
CA GLY A 47 -1.08 -18.18 -4.93
C GLY A 47 -0.25 -19.38 -5.38
N GLY A 48 -0.05 -20.37 -4.49
CA GLY A 48 0.68 -21.61 -4.80
C GLY A 48 2.16 -21.59 -4.39
N GLY A 49 2.61 -20.62 -3.60
CA GLY A 49 3.97 -20.58 -3.04
C GLY A 49 5.09 -20.29 -4.06
N ASN A 50 4.76 -19.67 -5.18
CA ASN A 50 5.70 -19.45 -6.30
C ASN A 50 5.75 -17.97 -6.78
N TYR A 51 5.38 -17.04 -5.89
CA TYR A 51 5.28 -15.60 -6.19
C TYR A 51 4.24 -15.23 -7.27
N CYS A 52 3.34 -16.14 -7.64
CA CYS A 52 2.17 -15.81 -8.43
C CYS A 52 1.06 -15.31 -7.49
N PRO A 53 0.53 -14.10 -7.69
CA PRO A 53 -0.56 -13.62 -6.85
C PRO A 53 -1.85 -14.41 -7.13
N PRO A 54 -2.71 -14.63 -6.13
CA PRO A 54 -4.02 -15.21 -6.33
C PRO A 54 -4.84 -14.40 -7.33
N LYS A 55 -5.53 -15.08 -8.24
CA LYS A 55 -6.37 -14.46 -9.27
C LYS A 55 -7.68 -15.20 -9.40
N ALA A 56 -8.73 -14.46 -9.72
CA ALA A 56 -10.04 -15.00 -10.04
C ALA A 56 -10.78 -14.07 -10.99
N SER A 57 -11.85 -14.53 -11.62
CA SER A 57 -12.81 -13.64 -12.24
C SER A 57 -13.69 -12.98 -11.18
N TRP A 58 -14.19 -11.78 -11.47
CA TRP A 58 -15.12 -11.11 -10.56
C TRP A 58 -16.37 -11.94 -10.31
N GLY A 59 -16.94 -12.57 -11.36
CA GLY A 59 -18.09 -13.45 -11.20
C GLY A 59 -17.85 -14.59 -10.22
N ALA A 60 -16.69 -15.26 -10.27
CA ALA A 60 -16.33 -16.30 -9.33
C ALA A 60 -16.17 -15.75 -7.89
N LEU A 61 -15.56 -14.58 -7.75
CA LEU A 61 -15.36 -13.93 -6.46
C LEU A 61 -16.70 -13.48 -5.83
N ARG A 62 -17.59 -12.90 -6.64
CA ARG A 62 -18.95 -12.51 -6.24
C ARG A 62 -19.74 -13.71 -5.72
N ASP A 63 -19.64 -14.84 -6.40
CA ASP A 63 -20.38 -16.06 -6.09
C ASP A 63 -19.74 -16.91 -4.97
N GLY A 64 -18.66 -16.46 -4.33
CA GLY A 64 -17.94 -17.20 -3.28
C GLY A 64 -17.19 -18.43 -3.80
N LYS A 65 -16.79 -18.42 -5.07
CA LYS A 65 -16.08 -19.53 -5.75
C LYS A 65 -14.59 -19.23 -5.97
N ALA A 66 -14.04 -18.25 -5.27
CA ALA A 66 -12.66 -17.80 -5.42
C ALA A 66 -11.90 -17.80 -4.08
N PRO A 67 -11.80 -18.95 -3.38
CA PRO A 67 -11.24 -19.00 -2.03
C PRO A 67 -9.78 -18.51 -1.95
N ALA A 68 -8.99 -18.69 -3.00
CA ALA A 68 -7.61 -18.20 -3.03
C ALA A 68 -7.53 -16.68 -2.90
N VAL A 69 -8.41 -15.93 -3.56
CA VAL A 69 -8.49 -14.47 -3.45
C VAL A 69 -9.13 -14.07 -2.12
N GLU A 70 -10.24 -14.70 -1.75
CA GLU A 70 -10.99 -14.39 -0.54
C GLU A 70 -10.14 -14.54 0.73
N ASN A 71 -9.40 -15.65 0.84
CA ASN A 71 -8.56 -15.94 1.99
C ASN A 71 -7.26 -15.12 2.05
N SER A 72 -6.96 -14.35 1.01
CA SER A 72 -5.79 -13.46 0.95
C SER A 72 -6.08 -12.03 1.39
N LEU A 73 -7.30 -11.75 1.81
CA LEU A 73 -7.75 -10.42 2.20
C LEU A 73 -8.49 -10.46 3.55
N PRO A 74 -8.47 -9.35 4.33
CA PRO A 74 -9.30 -9.23 5.50
C PRO A 74 -10.79 -9.32 5.13
N GLY A 75 -11.59 -9.96 5.98
CA GLY A 75 -13.03 -10.14 5.73
C GLY A 75 -13.77 -8.82 5.50
N PHE A 76 -13.42 -7.77 6.25
CA PHE A 76 -14.02 -6.44 6.06
C PHE A 76 -13.67 -5.82 4.70
N ALA A 77 -12.44 -6.03 4.21
CA ALA A 77 -12.04 -5.54 2.89
C ALA A 77 -12.77 -6.29 1.78
N MET A 78 -12.91 -7.62 1.91
CA MET A 78 -13.71 -8.41 0.97
C MET A 78 -15.17 -7.98 0.91
N GLN A 79 -15.77 -7.68 2.06
CA GLN A 79 -17.13 -7.15 2.10
C GLN A 79 -17.21 -5.79 1.40
N ALA A 80 -16.30 -4.87 1.71
CA ALA A 80 -16.26 -3.55 1.09
C ALA A 80 -16.10 -3.65 -0.45
N PHE A 81 -15.26 -4.56 -0.94
CA PHE A 81 -15.11 -4.77 -2.38
C PHE A 81 -16.38 -5.32 -3.03
N ARG A 82 -17.05 -6.28 -2.41
CA ARG A 82 -18.33 -6.80 -2.92
C ARG A 82 -19.41 -5.73 -3.01
N GLU A 83 -19.45 -4.81 -2.07
CA GLU A 83 -20.38 -3.67 -2.07
C GLU A 83 -19.99 -2.59 -3.09
N ALA A 84 -18.69 -2.31 -3.25
CA ALA A 84 -18.20 -1.28 -4.14
C ALA A 84 -18.28 -1.64 -5.64
N MET A 85 -18.02 -2.90 -5.99
CA MET A 85 -17.93 -3.34 -7.39
C MET A 85 -19.17 -3.03 -8.22
N PRO A 86 -20.42 -3.34 -7.79
CA PRO A 86 -21.60 -2.98 -8.55
C PRO A 86 -21.82 -1.46 -8.68
N TYR A 87 -21.37 -0.69 -7.70
CA TYR A 87 -21.42 0.77 -7.78
C TYR A 87 -20.43 1.31 -8.80
N LEU A 88 -19.23 0.75 -8.85
CA LEU A 88 -18.21 1.12 -9.82
C LEU A 88 -18.59 0.69 -11.23
N GLY A 89 -19.21 -0.48 -11.42
CA GLY A 89 -19.73 -0.95 -12.70
C GLY A 89 -20.78 -0.02 -13.29
N ARG A 90 -21.62 0.60 -12.45
CA ARG A 90 -22.57 1.63 -12.92
C ARG A 90 -21.89 2.91 -13.41
N LYS A 91 -20.67 3.23 -12.91
CA LYS A 91 -19.90 4.40 -13.33
C LYS A 91 -18.96 4.11 -14.50
N LEU A 92 -18.42 2.92 -14.54
CA LEU A 92 -17.43 2.46 -15.51
C LEU A 92 -17.93 1.16 -16.14
N LYS A 93 -18.59 1.28 -17.27
CA LYS A 93 -19.16 0.13 -17.97
C LYS A 93 -18.09 -0.95 -18.22
N GLY A 94 -18.40 -2.18 -17.82
CA GLY A 94 -17.49 -3.33 -17.92
C GLY A 94 -16.54 -3.51 -16.73
N PHE A 95 -16.58 -2.63 -15.74
CA PHE A 95 -15.70 -2.73 -14.57
C PHE A 95 -16.04 -3.93 -13.68
N ASP A 96 -17.32 -4.29 -13.61
CA ASP A 96 -17.88 -5.39 -12.83
C ASP A 96 -18.37 -6.56 -13.74
N ASP A 97 -17.82 -6.66 -14.97
CA ASP A 97 -18.11 -7.79 -15.84
C ASP A 97 -17.64 -9.11 -15.16
N ASP A 98 -18.40 -10.18 -15.38
CA ASP A 98 -18.15 -11.46 -14.73
C ASP A 98 -16.77 -12.06 -15.03
N ASP A 99 -16.18 -11.72 -16.18
CA ASP A 99 -14.86 -12.15 -16.62
C ASP A 99 -13.73 -11.17 -16.25
N ALA A 100 -14.06 -10.01 -15.62
CA ALA A 100 -13.05 -9.07 -15.15
C ALA A 100 -12.11 -9.76 -14.16
N VAL A 101 -10.79 -9.68 -14.41
CA VAL A 101 -9.79 -10.37 -13.59
C VAL A 101 -9.48 -9.57 -12.35
N VAL A 102 -9.72 -10.19 -11.20
CA VAL A 102 -9.31 -9.68 -9.88
C VAL A 102 -8.02 -10.37 -9.46
N THR A 103 -7.04 -9.58 -9.04
CA THR A 103 -5.76 -10.07 -8.50
C THR A 103 -5.57 -9.50 -7.10
N ALA A 104 -5.26 -10.33 -6.13
CA ALA A 104 -4.94 -9.98 -4.74
C ALA A 104 -3.50 -10.41 -4.41
N VAL A 105 -2.82 -9.77 -3.53
CA VAL A 105 -3.10 -8.60 -2.72
C VAL A 105 -1.98 -7.59 -2.95
N GLU A 106 -2.29 -6.30 -2.87
CA GLU A 106 -1.28 -5.25 -2.76
C GLU A 106 -1.43 -4.58 -1.39
N THR A 107 -0.55 -4.94 -0.45
CA THR A 107 -0.62 -4.49 0.94
C THR A 107 0.11 -3.17 1.18
N ARG A 108 0.99 -2.76 0.26
CA ARG A 108 1.89 -1.62 0.42
C ARG A 108 1.47 -0.41 -0.40
N SER A 109 0.29 0.10 -0.13
CA SER A 109 -0.17 1.38 -0.69
C SER A 109 0.38 2.59 0.09
N SER A 110 0.61 2.41 1.40
CA SER A 110 1.26 3.41 2.26
C SER A 110 1.96 2.70 3.43
N SER A 111 2.95 3.38 4.04
CA SER A 111 3.63 2.80 5.20
C SER A 111 2.67 2.71 6.39
N PRO A 112 2.61 1.56 7.09
CA PRO A 112 1.78 1.37 8.27
C PRO A 112 2.39 2.01 9.52
N VAL A 113 3.63 2.51 9.42
CA VAL A 113 4.37 3.16 10.50
C VAL A 113 4.92 4.48 10.04
N ARG A 114 5.16 5.39 10.98
CA ARG A 114 5.85 6.65 10.75
C ARG A 114 7.05 6.76 11.67
N PHE A 115 8.21 6.98 11.09
CA PHE A 115 9.40 7.37 11.85
C PHE A 115 9.29 8.84 12.23
N ALA A 116 9.18 9.14 13.53
CA ALA A 116 9.14 10.51 13.98
C ALA A 116 10.43 11.26 13.57
N ARG A 117 10.32 12.52 13.20
CA ARG A 117 11.43 13.41 12.86
C ARG A 117 11.18 14.82 13.38
N ASP A 118 12.25 15.54 13.65
CA ASP A 118 12.22 16.92 14.12
C ASP A 118 11.98 17.92 12.96
N GLU A 119 12.06 19.22 13.25
CA GLU A 119 11.88 20.30 12.30
C GLU A 119 13.00 20.37 11.24
N ASN A 120 14.16 19.78 11.53
CA ASN A 120 15.30 19.67 10.63
C ASN A 120 15.31 18.37 9.82
N TYR A 121 14.22 17.61 9.87
CA TYR A 121 14.04 16.30 9.23
C TYR A 121 14.94 15.18 9.79
N GLU A 122 15.63 15.39 10.91
CA GLU A 122 16.32 14.30 11.61
C GLU A 122 15.35 13.45 12.39
N GLY A 123 15.62 12.15 12.43
CA GLY A 123 14.81 11.20 13.20
C GLY A 123 14.78 11.56 14.69
N SER A 124 13.66 11.28 15.37
CA SER A 124 13.52 11.57 16.77
C SER A 124 12.88 10.41 17.55
N ILE A 125 13.32 10.23 18.79
CA ILE A 125 12.69 9.33 19.77
C ILE A 125 12.31 10.19 20.98
N GLY A 126 11.00 10.46 21.13
CA GLY A 126 10.53 11.43 22.09
C GLY A 126 11.12 12.82 21.82
N MET A 127 11.87 13.37 22.77
CA MET A 127 12.55 14.67 22.62
C MET A 127 14.02 14.55 22.16
N GLN A 128 14.51 13.33 21.91
CA GLN A 128 15.89 13.09 21.50
C GLN A 128 16.02 13.00 20.00
N THR A 129 16.85 13.85 19.39
CA THR A 129 17.21 13.79 17.96
C THR A 129 18.23 12.68 17.71
N LEU A 130 17.97 11.89 16.68
CA LEU A 130 18.88 10.88 16.15
C LEU A 130 19.73 11.50 15.03
N HIS A 131 20.86 12.10 15.42
CA HIS A 131 21.74 12.80 14.49
C HIS A 131 22.24 11.90 13.34
N GLY A 132 22.12 12.41 12.12
CA GLY A 132 22.54 11.70 10.91
C GLY A 132 21.54 10.70 10.36
N PHE A 133 20.37 10.53 11.01
CA PHE A 133 19.28 9.68 10.54
C PHE A 133 18.14 10.55 9.98
N TYR A 134 17.88 10.47 8.69
CA TYR A 134 16.91 11.30 7.99
C TYR A 134 15.79 10.45 7.36
N PRO A 135 14.74 10.09 8.10
CA PRO A 135 13.64 9.31 7.53
C PRO A 135 12.84 10.15 6.53
N CYS A 136 12.66 9.64 5.31
CA CYS A 136 11.94 10.34 4.25
C CYS A 136 11.13 9.41 3.35
N GLY A 137 10.21 10.00 2.62
CA GLY A 137 9.42 9.35 1.60
C GLY A 137 8.36 8.38 2.14
N GLU A 138 7.96 7.44 1.30
CA GLU A 138 6.88 6.50 1.57
C GLU A 138 7.22 5.54 2.72
N GLY A 139 8.38 4.90 2.68
CA GLY A 139 8.79 3.93 3.70
C GLY A 139 8.87 4.51 5.10
N ALA A 140 9.15 5.81 5.22
CA ALA A 140 9.18 6.52 6.49
C ALA A 140 7.82 7.09 6.93
N GLY A 141 6.77 6.92 6.13
CA GLY A 141 5.40 7.33 6.45
C GLY A 141 5.08 8.81 6.16
N TYR A 142 5.87 9.49 5.29
CA TYR A 142 5.68 10.91 4.97
C TYR A 142 5.06 11.17 3.60
N ALA A 143 4.93 10.16 2.77
CA ALA A 143 4.35 10.27 1.45
C ALA A 143 3.75 8.95 0.98
N GLY A 144 2.67 8.97 0.21
CA GLY A 144 1.99 7.79 -0.33
C GLY A 144 2.03 7.70 -1.85
N GLY A 145 2.79 8.55 -2.54
CA GLY A 145 2.87 8.56 -4.00
C GLY A 145 4.24 8.98 -4.51
N ILE A 146 4.54 8.65 -5.77
CA ILE A 146 5.84 8.89 -6.41
C ILE A 146 6.27 10.35 -6.30
N THR A 147 5.41 11.28 -6.69
CA THR A 147 5.73 12.72 -6.67
C THR A 147 5.88 13.24 -5.25
N SER A 148 4.99 12.88 -4.32
CA SER A 148 5.07 13.34 -2.94
C SER A 148 6.29 12.78 -2.22
N ALA A 149 6.68 11.53 -2.49
CA ALA A 149 7.90 10.92 -1.95
C ALA A 149 9.16 11.63 -2.49
N ALA A 150 9.19 11.97 -3.79
CA ALA A 150 10.28 12.72 -4.38
C ALA A 150 10.41 14.14 -3.77
N VAL A 151 9.30 14.83 -3.59
CA VAL A 151 9.29 16.18 -2.96
C VAL A 151 9.78 16.12 -1.51
N ASP A 152 9.33 15.12 -0.74
CA ASP A 152 9.80 14.94 0.64
C ASP A 152 11.30 14.64 0.67
N GLY A 153 11.81 13.77 -0.21
CA GLY A 153 13.23 13.48 -0.34
C GLY A 153 14.06 14.72 -0.70
N ILE A 154 13.57 15.60 -1.59
CA ILE A 154 14.24 16.86 -1.93
C ILE A 154 14.32 17.77 -0.70
N ARG A 155 13.24 17.93 0.05
CA ARG A 155 13.23 18.76 1.28
C ARG A 155 14.21 18.28 2.32
N VAL A 156 14.29 16.96 2.49
CA VAL A 156 15.28 16.33 3.39
C VAL A 156 16.70 16.61 2.90
N ALA A 157 16.97 16.41 1.60
CA ALA A 157 18.28 16.70 1.02
C ALA A 157 18.68 18.17 1.17
N GLU A 158 17.76 19.10 0.97
CA GLU A 158 17.99 20.52 1.21
C GLU A 158 18.34 20.83 2.68
N SER A 159 17.68 20.16 3.62
CA SER A 159 17.99 20.30 5.05
C SER A 159 19.41 19.81 5.36
N ILE A 160 19.79 18.64 4.82
CA ILE A 160 21.15 18.10 4.96
C ILE A 160 22.17 19.08 4.37
N ILE A 161 21.94 19.59 3.17
CA ILE A 161 22.84 20.56 2.51
C ILE A 161 23.02 21.79 3.38
N ARG A 162 21.94 22.41 3.87
CA ARG A 162 22.01 23.61 4.73
C ARG A 162 22.84 23.37 5.98
N ARG A 163 22.75 22.18 6.56
CA ARG A 163 23.51 21.83 7.76
C ARG A 163 25.02 21.71 7.52
N PHE A 164 25.43 21.24 6.35
CA PHE A 164 26.82 20.95 6.03
C PHE A 164 27.44 21.97 5.05
N LEU A 165 26.70 22.99 4.65
CA LEU A 165 27.27 24.11 3.91
C LEU A 165 28.29 24.86 4.76
N PRO A 166 29.47 25.22 4.22
CA PRO A 166 30.39 26.13 4.88
C PRO A 166 29.70 27.45 5.21
N SER A 167 29.97 27.99 6.39
CA SER A 167 29.37 29.26 6.88
C SER A 167 29.70 30.51 6.03
N ASP A 168 30.60 30.39 5.04
CA ASP A 168 31.19 31.45 4.28
C ASP A 168 30.81 31.45 2.79
N MET A 169 29.67 30.84 2.42
CA MET A 169 29.09 30.99 1.07
C MET A 169 27.77 31.72 1.08
#